data_8ccbd3baf207514c410eb3f6ce228f50
#
_entry.id   8ccbd3baf207514c410eb3f6ce228f50
#
_cell.length_a   1.000
_cell.length_b   1.000
_cell.length_c   1.000
_cell.angle_alpha   90.00
_cell.angle_beta   90.00
_cell.angle_gamma   90.00
#
_symmetry.space_group_name_H-M   'P 1'
#
loop_
_entity.id
_entity.type
_entity.pdbx_description
1 polymer ?
#
loop_
_entity_poly.entity_id
_entity_poly.type
_entity_poly.pdbx_seq_one_letter_code
_entity_poly.pdbx_strand_id
1 'polypeptide(L)'
;MYVITSSLFPFSNDLLSRQTMYFAGLSNLVALLGGKLKSEQYISGTMADILSNLYLAHSIVWYEKHNKISPVMTTYCIDRLCKENVELFNKIVDNYPYFKFLLYPFKQSNFPERFRNNEMIMEELFNNEKLLNVFKEDIQIKNTPLEKLEKLDSLKPRSEEYKVVYSDVISVGEYPMEKENNTISQLRKQLAAKEKKTAERLANALAKEKGRIKSEETIYL
;
A
#
# COMPACT_ATOMS: atom_id res chain seq x y z
N MET A 1 -9.39 20.97 -28.05
CA MET A 1 -9.16 21.17 -26.61
C MET A 1 -7.71 20.86 -26.20
N TYR A 2 -7.05 19.98 -26.91
CA TYR A 2 -5.61 19.70 -26.79
C TYR A 2 -4.70 20.92 -27.04
N VAL A 3 -5.19 21.88 -27.81
CA VAL A 3 -4.41 23.06 -28.25
C VAL A 3 -4.22 24.10 -27.14
N ILE A 4 -5.13 24.21 -26.18
CA ILE A 4 -5.05 25.25 -25.14
C ILE A 4 -4.06 24.85 -24.02
N THR A 5 -3.98 23.57 -23.68
CA THR A 5 -3.06 23.08 -22.65
C THR A 5 -1.62 23.03 -23.12
N SER A 6 -1.37 22.76 -24.41
CA SER A 6 -0.04 22.79 -24.99
C SER A 6 0.55 24.21 -25.14
N SER A 7 -0.30 25.25 -25.20
CA SER A 7 0.15 26.64 -25.25
C SER A 7 0.48 27.23 -23.87
N LEU A 8 -0.10 26.69 -22.79
CA LEU A 8 0.24 27.12 -21.42
C LEU A 8 1.60 26.54 -20.93
N PHE A 9 2.03 25.38 -21.48
CA PHE A 9 3.26 24.70 -21.08
C PHE A 9 4.02 24.14 -22.30
N PRO A 10 4.65 25.01 -23.12
CA PRO A 10 5.20 24.62 -24.41
C PRO A 10 6.52 23.82 -24.40
N PHE A 11 7.10 23.56 -23.21
CA PHE A 11 8.51 23.15 -23.12
C PHE A 11 8.78 21.67 -22.93
N SER A 12 7.78 20.81 -22.88
CA SER A 12 8.01 19.38 -22.65
C SER A 12 7.17 18.50 -23.56
N ASN A 13 7.85 17.75 -24.42
CA ASN A 13 7.23 16.70 -25.24
C ASN A 13 7.01 15.39 -24.46
N ASP A 14 7.59 15.28 -23.28
CA ASP A 14 7.50 14.12 -22.42
C ASP A 14 6.28 14.20 -21.50
N LEU A 15 5.50 13.12 -21.46
CA LEU A 15 4.27 13.03 -20.67
C LEU A 15 4.53 13.23 -19.17
N LEU A 16 5.60 12.61 -18.64
CA LEU A 16 5.98 12.71 -17.25
C LEU A 16 6.30 14.15 -16.85
N SER A 17 7.09 14.84 -17.65
CA SER A 17 7.44 16.24 -17.39
C SER A 17 6.20 17.13 -17.42
N ARG A 18 5.25 16.91 -18.34
CA ARG A 18 3.99 17.66 -18.40
C ARG A 18 3.14 17.41 -17.15
N GLN A 19 3.03 16.17 -16.70
CA GLN A 19 2.26 15.85 -15.48
C GLN A 19 2.91 16.46 -14.24
N THR A 20 4.24 16.51 -14.18
CA THR A 20 4.96 17.19 -13.08
C THR A 20 4.63 18.69 -13.06
N MET A 21 4.60 19.35 -14.21
CA MET A 21 4.21 20.76 -14.31
C MET A 21 2.73 20.99 -13.97
N TYR A 22 1.85 20.10 -14.41
CA TYR A 22 0.43 20.15 -14.04
C TYR A 22 0.24 19.98 -12.53
N PHE A 23 0.97 19.06 -11.92
CA PHE A 23 0.94 18.87 -10.47
C PHE A 23 1.38 20.12 -9.72
N ALA A 24 2.46 20.78 -10.15
CA ALA A 24 2.93 22.02 -9.55
C ALA A 24 1.89 23.14 -9.65
N GLY A 25 1.25 23.29 -10.82
CA GLY A 25 0.17 24.26 -11.01
C GLY A 25 -1.06 23.96 -10.17
N LEU A 26 -1.49 22.69 -10.15
CA LEU A 26 -2.63 22.22 -9.36
C LEU A 26 -2.38 22.41 -7.86
N SER A 27 -1.16 22.14 -7.38
CA SER A 27 -0.77 22.32 -5.97
C SER A 27 -0.97 23.75 -5.50
N ASN A 28 -0.63 24.72 -6.33
CA ASN A 28 -0.85 26.14 -6.02
C ASN A 28 -2.35 26.46 -5.92
N LEU A 29 -3.19 25.91 -6.81
CA LEU A 29 -4.64 26.12 -6.75
C LEU A 29 -5.29 25.41 -5.55
N VAL A 30 -4.82 24.21 -5.23
CA VAL A 30 -5.30 23.47 -4.04
C VAL A 30 -4.88 24.16 -2.75
N ALA A 31 -3.70 24.81 -2.72
CA ALA A 31 -3.24 25.60 -1.57
C ALA A 31 -4.16 26.80 -1.27
N LEU A 32 -4.90 27.34 -2.25
CA LEU A 32 -5.89 28.41 -2.04
C LEU A 32 -7.06 27.98 -1.15
N LEU A 33 -7.31 26.68 -0.97
CA LEU A 33 -8.30 26.17 -0.01
C LEU A 33 -7.92 26.52 1.44
N GLY A 34 -6.63 26.79 1.72
CA GLY A 34 -6.14 27.18 3.05
C GLY A 34 -6.55 26.18 4.13
N GLY A 35 -7.17 26.67 5.20
CA GLY A 35 -7.62 25.82 6.31
C GLY A 35 -8.67 24.77 5.95
N LYS A 36 -9.45 24.97 4.87
CA LYS A 36 -10.44 24.00 4.38
C LYS A 36 -9.81 22.73 3.82
N LEU A 37 -8.55 22.78 3.38
CA LEU A 37 -7.84 21.60 2.89
C LEU A 37 -7.76 20.49 3.96
N LYS A 38 -7.77 20.85 5.26
CA LYS A 38 -7.79 19.88 6.36
C LYS A 38 -9.10 19.06 6.40
N SER A 39 -10.22 19.64 5.98
CA SER A 39 -11.50 18.93 5.90
C SER A 39 -11.67 18.19 4.57
N GLU A 40 -11.02 18.66 3.49
CA GLU A 40 -11.05 18.07 2.15
C GLU A 40 -10.03 16.96 1.97
N GLN A 41 -10.13 15.93 2.81
CA GLN A 41 -9.17 14.82 2.85
C GLN A 41 -9.08 14.04 1.53
N TYR A 42 -10.18 13.98 0.77
CA TYR A 42 -10.16 13.35 -0.56
C TYR A 42 -9.26 14.07 -1.55
N ILE A 43 -9.26 15.40 -1.52
CA ILE A 43 -8.38 16.20 -2.40
C ILE A 43 -6.94 16.03 -1.97
N SER A 44 -6.64 16.17 -0.67
CA SER A 44 -5.28 16.03 -0.16
C SER A 44 -4.72 14.62 -0.36
N GLY A 45 -5.53 13.58 -0.15
CA GLY A 45 -5.15 12.19 -0.41
C GLY A 45 -4.86 11.93 -1.90
N THR A 46 -5.77 12.38 -2.78
CA THR A 46 -5.55 12.24 -4.24
C THR A 46 -4.31 13.03 -4.72
N MET A 47 -4.01 14.20 -4.14
CA MET A 47 -2.77 14.94 -4.41
C MET A 47 -1.53 14.17 -3.96
N ALA A 48 -1.60 13.51 -2.80
CA ALA A 48 -0.50 12.67 -2.30
C ALA A 48 -0.25 11.46 -3.21
N ASP A 49 -1.32 10.83 -3.72
CA ASP A 49 -1.22 9.70 -4.66
C ASP A 49 -0.55 10.14 -5.98
N ILE A 50 -0.95 11.30 -6.55
CA ILE A 50 -0.31 11.86 -7.75
C ILE A 50 1.18 12.13 -7.49
N LEU A 51 1.52 12.73 -6.35
CA LEU A 51 2.90 13.00 -5.98
C LEU A 51 3.72 11.72 -5.87
N SER A 52 3.17 10.69 -5.24
CA SER A 52 3.80 9.38 -5.10
C SER A 52 4.08 8.74 -6.46
N ASN A 53 3.11 8.76 -7.36
CA ASN A 53 3.26 8.22 -8.71
C ASN A 53 4.31 9.00 -9.53
N LEU A 54 4.33 10.34 -9.42
CA LEU A 54 5.36 11.16 -10.06
C LEU A 54 6.76 10.88 -9.51
N TYR A 55 6.88 10.76 -8.18
CA TYR A 55 8.14 10.41 -7.54
C TYR A 55 8.65 9.05 -8.00
N LEU A 56 7.78 8.03 -8.03
CA LEU A 56 8.13 6.70 -8.52
C LEU A 56 8.55 6.74 -9.99
N ALA A 57 7.82 7.46 -10.86
CA ALA A 57 8.16 7.56 -12.28
C ALA A 57 9.52 8.23 -12.49
N HIS A 58 9.83 9.31 -11.77
CA HIS A 58 11.16 9.95 -11.83
C HIS A 58 12.26 9.04 -11.26
N SER A 59 11.98 8.28 -10.21
CA SER A 59 12.92 7.29 -9.66
C SER A 59 13.24 6.18 -10.67
N ILE A 60 12.24 5.70 -11.42
CA ILE A 60 12.43 4.72 -12.50
C ILE A 60 13.34 5.28 -13.60
N VAL A 61 13.14 6.53 -14.04
CA VAL A 61 14.01 7.19 -15.02
C VAL A 61 15.44 7.28 -14.50
N TRP A 62 15.60 7.66 -13.24
CA TRP A 62 16.93 7.73 -12.62
C TRP A 62 17.60 6.36 -12.55
N TYR A 63 16.86 5.34 -12.14
CA TYR A 63 17.34 3.97 -11.99
C TYR A 63 17.77 3.38 -13.36
N GLU A 64 17.00 3.59 -14.41
CA GLU A 64 17.36 3.17 -15.78
C GLU A 64 18.69 3.78 -16.22
N LYS A 65 18.86 5.08 -16.01
CA LYS A 65 20.10 5.79 -16.41
C LYS A 65 21.35 5.20 -15.73
N HIS A 66 21.23 4.73 -14.48
CA HIS A 66 22.36 4.22 -13.71
C HIS A 66 22.58 2.73 -13.90
N ASN A 67 21.54 1.94 -14.03
CA ASN A 67 21.63 0.48 -14.09
C ASN A 67 21.43 -0.10 -15.50
N LYS A 68 21.12 0.74 -16.49
CA LYS A 68 20.92 0.33 -17.89
C LYS A 68 19.94 -0.84 -18.03
N ILE A 69 18.82 -0.75 -17.33
CA ILE A 69 17.73 -1.73 -17.42
C ILE A 69 17.00 -1.58 -18.75
N SER A 70 16.17 -2.56 -19.07
CA SER A 70 15.36 -2.57 -20.28
C SER A 70 14.52 -1.29 -20.46
N PRO A 71 14.72 -0.54 -21.55
CA PRO A 71 13.91 0.64 -21.87
C PRO A 71 12.42 0.31 -22.03
N VAL A 72 12.11 -0.92 -22.46
CA VAL A 72 10.72 -1.40 -22.60
C VAL A 72 10.03 -1.44 -21.26
N MET A 73 10.68 -2.01 -20.25
CA MET A 73 10.16 -2.09 -18.89
C MET A 73 10.00 -0.69 -18.27
N THR A 74 11.00 0.17 -18.44
CA THR A 74 10.97 1.56 -17.96
C THR A 74 9.79 2.32 -18.57
N THR A 75 9.64 2.27 -19.90
CA THR A 75 8.52 2.94 -20.58
C THR A 75 7.17 2.44 -20.09
N TYR A 76 7.01 1.14 -19.94
CA TYR A 76 5.76 0.57 -19.43
C TYR A 76 5.43 1.05 -18.02
N CYS A 77 6.38 1.00 -17.10
CA CYS A 77 6.16 1.43 -15.72
C CYS A 77 5.77 2.91 -15.67
N ILE A 78 6.45 3.76 -16.43
CA ILE A 78 6.14 5.19 -16.52
C ILE A 78 4.75 5.42 -17.11
N ASP A 79 4.42 4.77 -18.23
CA ASP A 79 3.12 4.89 -18.88
C ASP A 79 1.98 4.47 -17.94
N ARG A 80 2.17 3.40 -17.18
CA ARG A 80 1.20 2.93 -16.18
C ARG A 80 0.96 3.98 -15.09
N LEU A 81 2.02 4.52 -14.49
CA LEU A 81 1.92 5.54 -13.45
C LEU A 81 1.31 6.84 -13.99
N CYS A 82 1.71 7.25 -15.20
CA CYS A 82 1.14 8.43 -15.85
C CYS A 82 -0.34 8.25 -16.20
N LYS A 83 -0.77 7.04 -16.58
CA LYS A 83 -2.18 6.72 -16.84
C LYS A 83 -3.02 6.82 -15.57
N GLU A 84 -2.53 6.25 -14.48
CA GLU A 84 -3.17 6.36 -13.18
C GLU A 84 -3.28 7.83 -12.73
N ASN A 85 -2.24 8.62 -12.93
CA ASN A 85 -2.28 10.05 -12.65
C ASN A 85 -3.35 10.80 -13.45
N VAL A 86 -3.60 10.43 -14.72
CA VAL A 86 -4.68 11.04 -15.51
C VAL A 86 -6.03 10.89 -14.82
N GLU A 87 -6.31 9.71 -14.28
CA GLU A 87 -7.55 9.44 -13.54
C GLU A 87 -7.61 10.27 -12.25
N LEU A 88 -6.50 10.35 -11.51
CA LEU A 88 -6.40 11.12 -10.28
C LEU A 88 -6.53 12.63 -10.53
N PHE A 89 -5.91 13.18 -11.57
CA PHE A 89 -6.09 14.58 -11.97
C PHE A 89 -7.55 14.88 -12.31
N ASN A 90 -8.19 14.03 -13.12
CA ASN A 90 -9.58 14.19 -13.49
C ASN A 90 -10.51 14.10 -12.28
N LYS A 91 -10.22 13.20 -11.34
CA LYS A 91 -10.96 13.06 -10.08
C LYS A 91 -10.91 14.35 -9.25
N ILE A 92 -9.76 15.02 -9.17
CA ILE A 92 -9.64 16.31 -8.48
C ILE A 92 -10.44 17.39 -9.22
N VAL A 93 -10.27 17.51 -10.55
CA VAL A 93 -10.96 18.52 -11.35
C VAL A 93 -12.47 18.39 -11.26
N ASP A 94 -12.98 17.17 -11.30
CA ASP A 94 -14.44 16.91 -11.28
C ASP A 94 -15.06 17.11 -9.88
N ASN A 95 -14.27 16.98 -8.80
CA ASN A 95 -14.75 17.08 -7.42
C ASN A 95 -14.29 18.34 -6.67
N TYR A 96 -13.57 19.23 -7.32
CA TYR A 96 -13.12 20.46 -6.65
C TYR A 96 -14.32 21.36 -6.28
N PRO A 97 -14.41 21.81 -5.00
CA PRO A 97 -15.62 22.46 -4.51
C PRO A 97 -15.83 23.88 -5.05
N TYR A 98 -14.76 24.54 -5.54
CA TYR A 98 -14.80 25.94 -5.96
C TYR A 98 -14.20 26.11 -7.34
N PHE A 99 -14.71 27.09 -8.12
CA PHE A 99 -14.09 27.58 -9.36
C PHE A 99 -13.56 26.46 -10.29
N LYS A 100 -14.37 25.43 -10.53
CA LYS A 100 -14.02 24.30 -11.41
C LYS A 100 -13.45 24.72 -12.77
N PHE A 101 -13.84 25.89 -13.28
CA PHE A 101 -13.34 26.42 -14.55
C PHE A 101 -11.82 26.70 -14.53
N LEU A 102 -11.24 27.05 -13.37
CA LEU A 102 -9.80 27.27 -13.23
C LEU A 102 -9.00 25.94 -13.31
N LEU A 103 -9.64 24.86 -12.94
CA LEU A 103 -9.02 23.53 -12.95
C LEU A 103 -9.20 22.79 -14.30
N TYR A 104 -10.10 23.27 -15.14
CA TYR A 104 -10.38 22.63 -16.41
C TYR A 104 -9.14 22.45 -17.32
N PRO A 105 -8.13 23.35 -17.34
CA PRO A 105 -6.88 23.14 -18.08
C PRO A 105 -6.05 21.92 -17.61
N PHE A 106 -6.26 21.46 -16.38
CA PHE A 106 -5.58 20.29 -15.82
C PHE A 106 -6.28 18.96 -16.13
N LYS A 107 -7.48 19.02 -16.72
CA LYS A 107 -8.20 17.83 -17.18
C LYS A 107 -7.44 17.16 -18.30
N GLN A 108 -7.17 15.89 -18.13
CA GLN A 108 -6.37 15.11 -19.08
C GLN A 108 -7.24 14.10 -19.83
N SER A 109 -6.87 13.81 -21.08
CA SER A 109 -7.54 12.77 -21.87
C SER A 109 -6.98 11.41 -21.49
N ASN A 110 -7.85 10.41 -21.38
CA ASN A 110 -7.42 9.03 -21.13
C ASN A 110 -6.60 8.50 -22.30
N PHE A 111 -5.55 7.76 -21.99
CA PHE A 111 -4.74 7.07 -22.97
C PHE A 111 -5.34 5.68 -23.26
N PRO A 112 -5.41 5.29 -24.53
CA PRO A 112 -5.85 3.95 -24.87
C PRO A 112 -4.85 2.92 -24.36
N GLU A 113 -5.35 1.84 -23.78
CA GLU A 113 -4.55 0.69 -23.40
C GLU A 113 -4.10 -0.06 -24.65
N ARG A 114 -2.81 -0.35 -24.75
CA ARG A 114 -2.24 -1.09 -25.88
C ARG A 114 -1.83 -2.47 -25.40
N PHE A 115 -2.56 -3.50 -25.80
CA PHE A 115 -2.23 -4.90 -25.48
C PHE A 115 -0.82 -5.28 -25.95
N ARG A 116 -0.35 -4.70 -27.04
CA ARG A 116 1.01 -4.91 -27.56
C ARG A 116 2.10 -4.57 -26.53
N ASN A 117 1.88 -3.57 -25.68
CA ASN A 117 2.84 -3.22 -24.62
C ASN A 117 2.95 -4.36 -23.60
N ASN A 118 1.86 -5.04 -23.31
CA ASN A 118 1.86 -6.16 -22.39
C ASN A 118 2.60 -7.38 -22.96
N GLU A 119 2.46 -7.65 -24.27
CA GLU A 119 3.19 -8.71 -24.96
C GLU A 119 4.71 -8.42 -24.96
N MET A 120 5.10 -7.20 -25.30
CA MET A 120 6.52 -6.79 -25.29
C MET A 120 7.17 -6.95 -23.92
N ILE A 121 6.43 -6.69 -22.83
CA ILE A 121 6.95 -6.87 -21.48
C ILE A 121 7.08 -8.32 -21.13
N MET A 122 6.10 -9.13 -21.47
CA MET A 122 6.18 -10.57 -21.24
C MET A 122 7.40 -11.17 -21.96
N GLU A 123 7.61 -10.80 -23.20
CA GLU A 123 8.80 -11.21 -23.96
C GLU A 123 10.10 -10.75 -23.27
N GLU A 124 10.15 -9.48 -22.83
CA GLU A 124 11.32 -8.93 -22.15
C GLU A 124 11.60 -9.63 -20.82
N LEU A 125 10.58 -9.89 -20.01
CA LEU A 125 10.72 -10.58 -18.72
C LEU A 125 11.22 -12.02 -18.87
N PHE A 126 10.74 -12.76 -19.87
CA PHE A 126 11.13 -14.15 -20.05
C PHE A 126 12.44 -14.34 -20.82
N ASN A 127 12.84 -13.40 -21.66
CA ASN A 127 14.01 -13.55 -22.51
C ASN A 127 15.24 -12.78 -22.00
N ASN A 128 15.10 -11.87 -21.04
CA ASN A 128 16.18 -11.05 -20.54
C ASN A 128 16.70 -11.54 -19.17
N GLU A 129 17.64 -12.48 -19.19
CA GLU A 129 18.28 -13.01 -17.96
C GLU A 129 18.94 -11.91 -17.12
N LYS A 130 19.47 -10.85 -17.73
CA LYS A 130 20.10 -9.74 -16.98
C LYS A 130 19.06 -9.00 -16.14
N LEU A 131 17.87 -8.78 -16.70
CA LEU A 131 16.77 -8.14 -16.00
C LEU A 131 16.30 -9.00 -14.81
N LEU A 132 16.16 -10.31 -15.03
CA LEU A 132 15.80 -11.25 -13.95
C LEU A 132 16.85 -11.30 -12.85
N ASN A 133 18.13 -11.25 -13.19
CA ASN A 133 19.21 -11.24 -12.19
C ASN A 133 19.22 -9.95 -11.36
N VAL A 134 18.99 -8.79 -11.98
CA VAL A 134 18.87 -7.51 -11.26
C VAL A 134 17.70 -7.57 -10.27
N PHE A 135 16.55 -8.09 -10.67
CA PHE A 135 15.42 -8.26 -9.74
C PHE A 135 15.73 -9.24 -8.62
N LYS A 136 16.46 -10.32 -8.89
CA LYS A 136 16.87 -11.27 -7.86
C LYS A 136 17.87 -10.66 -6.86
N GLU A 137 18.79 -9.82 -7.31
CA GLU A 137 19.74 -9.13 -6.44
C GLU A 137 19.07 -8.12 -5.51
N ASP A 138 18.05 -7.41 -5.98
CA ASP A 138 17.29 -6.42 -5.21
C ASP A 138 16.33 -7.05 -4.20
N ILE A 139 15.95 -8.32 -4.39
CA ILE A 139 15.10 -9.05 -3.45
C ILE A 139 15.98 -9.67 -2.36
N GLN A 140 15.85 -9.20 -1.13
CA GLN A 140 16.51 -9.81 0.04
C GLN A 140 15.87 -11.15 0.39
N ILE A 141 16.30 -12.24 -0.27
CA ILE A 141 15.77 -13.60 -0.03
C ILE A 141 16.48 -14.28 1.15
N LYS A 142 17.66 -13.77 1.60
CA LYS A 142 18.49 -14.41 2.61
C LYS A 142 17.74 -14.62 3.94
N ASN A 143 17.74 -15.87 4.40
CA ASN A 143 17.13 -16.32 5.66
C ASN A 143 15.61 -16.16 5.75
N THR A 144 14.90 -16.12 4.63
CA THR A 144 13.44 -16.06 4.59
C THR A 144 12.83 -17.41 4.21
N PRO A 145 11.54 -17.64 4.48
CA PRO A 145 10.83 -18.80 3.95
C PRO A 145 10.89 -18.93 2.42
N LEU A 146 11.06 -17.79 1.72
CA LEU A 146 11.21 -17.72 0.26
C LEU A 146 12.51 -18.39 -0.22
N GLU A 147 13.62 -18.30 0.53
CA GLU A 147 14.87 -18.99 0.20
C GLU A 147 14.68 -20.52 0.19
N LYS A 148 13.89 -21.04 1.13
CA LYS A 148 13.56 -22.46 1.18
C LYS A 148 12.69 -22.89 -0.01
N LEU A 149 11.75 -22.04 -0.44
CA LEU A 149 10.94 -22.29 -1.64
C LEU A 149 11.78 -22.26 -2.91
N GLU A 150 12.71 -21.31 -3.05
CA GLU A 150 13.62 -21.23 -4.20
C GLU A 150 14.55 -22.46 -4.26
N LYS A 151 15.06 -22.90 -3.10
CA LYS A 151 15.82 -24.14 -3.00
C LYS A 151 14.99 -25.35 -3.39
N LEU A 152 13.71 -25.39 -3.00
CA LEU A 152 12.80 -26.47 -3.34
C LEU A 152 12.55 -26.53 -4.86
N ASP A 153 12.40 -25.39 -5.52
CA ASP A 153 12.19 -25.29 -6.97
C ASP A 153 13.41 -25.77 -7.77
N SER A 154 14.63 -25.56 -7.22
CA SER A 154 15.89 -26.01 -7.83
C SER A 154 16.13 -27.52 -7.73
N LEU A 155 15.42 -28.23 -6.85
CA LEU A 155 15.61 -29.65 -6.58
C LEU A 155 14.71 -30.52 -7.46
N LYS A 156 15.20 -31.72 -7.83
CA LYS A 156 14.39 -32.69 -8.58
C LYS A 156 13.22 -33.16 -7.72
N PRO A 157 11.97 -33.06 -8.21
CA PRO A 157 10.80 -33.55 -7.48
C PRO A 157 10.97 -35.01 -7.03
N ARG A 158 10.61 -35.31 -5.77
CA ARG A 158 10.70 -36.65 -5.14
C ARG A 158 12.10 -37.12 -4.77
N SER A 159 13.17 -36.33 -4.90
CA SER A 159 14.47 -36.66 -4.31
C SER A 159 14.38 -36.65 -2.78
N GLU A 160 15.32 -37.31 -2.08
CA GLU A 160 15.35 -37.28 -0.61
C GLU A 160 15.59 -35.85 -0.10
N GLU A 161 16.44 -35.08 -0.78
CA GLU A 161 16.68 -33.67 -0.47
C GLU A 161 15.42 -32.82 -0.65
N TYR A 162 14.66 -33.07 -1.71
CA TYR A 162 13.36 -32.40 -1.93
C TYR A 162 12.39 -32.67 -0.79
N LYS A 163 12.28 -33.90 -0.30
CA LYS A 163 11.38 -34.27 0.81
C LYS A 163 11.75 -33.55 2.09
N VAL A 164 13.04 -33.43 2.40
CA VAL A 164 13.53 -32.72 3.60
C VAL A 164 13.18 -31.24 3.53
N VAL A 165 13.52 -30.57 2.41
CA VAL A 165 13.21 -29.13 2.25
C VAL A 165 11.71 -28.88 2.20
N TYR A 166 10.94 -29.77 1.58
CA TYR A 166 9.48 -29.70 1.51
C TYR A 166 8.84 -29.81 2.91
N SER A 167 9.30 -30.74 3.76
CA SER A 167 8.83 -30.86 5.13
C SER A 167 9.14 -29.59 5.95
N ASP A 168 10.30 -29.01 5.74
CA ASP A 168 10.72 -27.75 6.37
C ASP A 168 9.86 -26.55 5.96
N VAL A 169 9.48 -26.46 4.69
CA VAL A 169 8.61 -25.42 4.16
C VAL A 169 7.21 -25.52 4.75
N ILE A 170 6.64 -26.73 4.82
CA ILE A 170 5.33 -26.95 5.43
C ILE A 170 5.35 -26.61 6.94
N SER A 171 6.37 -27.07 7.65
CA SER A 171 6.49 -26.82 9.10
C SER A 171 6.57 -25.31 9.44
N VAL A 172 7.17 -24.51 8.57
CA VAL A 172 7.20 -23.05 8.72
C VAL A 172 5.82 -22.43 8.50
N GLY A 173 5.00 -23.00 7.60
CA GLY A 173 3.63 -22.55 7.35
C GLY A 173 2.66 -22.89 8.51
N GLU A 174 2.85 -24.04 9.17
CA GLU A 174 2.01 -24.49 10.27
C GLU A 174 2.39 -23.84 11.62
N TYR A 175 3.65 -23.56 11.83
CA TYR A 175 4.21 -23.11 13.12
C TYR A 175 3.67 -21.74 13.62
N PRO A 176 3.44 -20.71 12.80
CA PRO A 176 2.86 -19.46 13.26
C PRO A 176 1.42 -19.61 13.74
N MET A 177 0.62 -20.46 13.09
CA MET A 177 -0.80 -20.66 13.42
C MET A 177 -0.98 -21.38 14.78
N GLU A 178 -0.16 -22.38 15.10
CA GLU A 178 -0.21 -23.05 16.40
C GLU A 178 0.23 -22.12 17.55
N LYS A 179 1.28 -21.32 17.38
CA LYS A 179 1.70 -20.33 18.38
C LYS A 179 0.64 -19.26 18.61
N GLU A 180 0.02 -18.77 17.56
CA GLU A 180 -1.02 -17.75 17.64
C GLU A 180 -2.27 -18.30 18.36
N ASN A 181 -2.71 -19.52 18.04
CA ASN A 181 -3.81 -20.18 18.72
C ASN A 181 -3.51 -20.48 20.20
N ASN A 182 -2.27 -20.88 20.54
CA ASN A 182 -1.85 -21.06 21.90
C ASN A 182 -1.81 -19.75 22.69
N THR A 183 -1.33 -18.67 22.08
CA THR A 183 -1.30 -17.32 22.68
C THR A 183 -2.71 -16.79 22.90
N ILE A 184 -3.62 -16.95 21.93
CA ILE A 184 -5.03 -16.56 22.04
C ILE A 184 -5.73 -17.38 23.14
N SER A 185 -5.48 -18.70 23.23
CA SER A 185 -6.07 -19.54 24.26
C SER A 185 -5.57 -19.16 25.66
N GLN A 186 -4.29 -18.81 25.82
CA GLN A 186 -3.71 -18.31 27.05
C GLN A 186 -4.29 -16.96 27.47
N LEU A 187 -4.43 -16.03 26.52
CA LEU A 187 -5.06 -14.73 26.75
C LEU A 187 -6.52 -14.86 27.20
N ARG A 188 -7.30 -15.75 26.57
CA ARG A 188 -8.69 -16.04 26.95
C ARG A 188 -8.77 -16.60 28.35
N LYS A 189 -7.88 -17.52 28.76
CA LYS A 189 -7.80 -18.06 30.12
C LYS A 189 -7.45 -16.97 31.15
N GLN A 190 -6.51 -16.08 30.82
CA GLN A 190 -6.14 -14.96 31.70
C GLN A 190 -7.27 -13.94 31.85
N LEU A 191 -8.03 -13.67 30.79
CA LEU A 191 -9.18 -12.78 30.79
C LEU A 191 -10.29 -13.36 31.68
N ALA A 192 -10.66 -14.63 31.51
CA ALA A 192 -11.65 -15.31 32.29
C ALA A 192 -11.27 -15.37 33.78
N ALA A 193 -9.98 -15.56 34.08
CA ALA A 193 -9.50 -15.54 35.49
C ALA A 193 -9.59 -14.13 36.11
N LYS A 194 -9.34 -13.07 35.33
CA LYS A 194 -9.50 -11.68 35.80
C LYS A 194 -10.98 -11.32 36.03
N GLU A 195 -11.85 -11.72 35.10
CA GLU A 195 -13.31 -11.51 35.26
C GLU A 195 -13.88 -12.21 36.48
N LYS A 196 -13.49 -13.46 36.75
CA LYS A 196 -13.89 -14.19 37.93
C LYS A 196 -13.43 -13.48 39.20
N LYS A 197 -12.20 -13.01 39.27
CA LYS A 197 -11.62 -12.30 40.40
C LYS A 197 -12.28 -10.93 40.66
N THR A 198 -12.70 -10.24 39.62
CA THR A 198 -13.47 -8.99 39.71
C THR A 198 -14.89 -9.24 40.18
N ALA A 199 -15.55 -10.28 39.68
CA ALA A 199 -16.90 -10.69 40.14
C ALA A 199 -16.91 -11.08 41.61
N GLU A 200 -15.92 -11.86 42.10
CA GLU A 200 -15.76 -12.21 43.50
C GLU A 200 -15.54 -10.98 44.41
N ARG A 201 -14.72 -10.01 43.95
CA ARG A 201 -14.51 -8.75 44.68
C ARG A 201 -15.78 -7.93 44.81
N LEU A 202 -16.56 -7.85 43.71
CA LEU A 202 -17.83 -7.13 43.67
C LEU A 202 -18.87 -7.80 44.59
N ALA A 203 -18.97 -9.12 44.54
CA ALA A 203 -19.87 -9.90 45.43
C ALA A 203 -19.53 -9.71 46.91
N ASN A 204 -18.23 -9.73 47.24
CA ASN A 204 -17.78 -9.51 48.62
C ASN A 204 -18.04 -8.06 49.11
N ALA A 205 -17.88 -7.05 48.19
CA ALA A 205 -18.20 -5.67 48.52
C ALA A 205 -19.70 -5.48 48.77
N LEU A 206 -20.57 -6.05 47.93
CA LEU A 206 -22.02 -6.02 48.11
C LEU A 206 -22.49 -6.73 49.35
N ALA A 207 -21.87 -7.88 49.71
CA ALA A 207 -22.18 -8.60 50.94
C ALA A 207 -21.83 -7.77 52.20
N LYS A 208 -20.69 -7.05 52.15
CA LYS A 208 -20.24 -6.16 53.22
C LYS A 208 -21.17 -4.96 53.39
N GLU A 209 -21.66 -4.41 52.32
CA GLU A 209 -22.58 -3.28 52.33
C GLU A 209 -23.99 -3.68 52.83
N LYS A 210 -24.50 -4.85 52.41
CA LYS A 210 -25.74 -5.44 52.98
C LYS A 210 -25.64 -5.72 54.49
N GLY A 211 -24.47 -6.17 54.94
CA GLY A 211 -24.22 -6.38 56.39
C GLY A 211 -24.24 -5.06 57.17
N ARG A 212 -23.75 -3.97 56.58
CA ARG A 212 -23.73 -2.63 57.18
C ARG A 212 -25.14 -2.04 57.30
N ILE A 213 -25.94 -2.17 56.24
CA ILE A 213 -27.32 -1.70 56.23
C ILE A 213 -28.14 -2.44 57.29
N LYS A 214 -28.00 -3.75 57.43
CA LYS A 214 -28.66 -4.54 58.45
C LYS A 214 -28.29 -4.15 59.90
N SER A 215 -27.01 -3.76 60.13
CA SER A 215 -26.58 -3.31 61.48
C SER A 215 -27.09 -1.90 61.80
N GLU A 216 -27.30 -1.03 60.84
CA GLU A 216 -27.87 0.31 60.99
C GLU A 216 -29.40 0.23 61.30
N GLU A 217 -30.15 -0.66 60.62
CA GLU A 217 -31.56 -0.87 60.87
C GLU A 217 -31.84 -1.43 62.32
N THR A 218 -30.86 -2.17 62.87
CA THR A 218 -31.01 -2.74 64.22
C THR A 218 -30.75 -1.72 65.35
N ILE A 219 -30.19 -0.56 65.04
CA ILE A 219 -29.91 0.54 65.99
C ILE A 219 -31.13 1.48 66.16
N TYR A 220 -32.09 1.44 65.25
CA TYR A 220 -33.26 2.31 65.21
C TYR A 220 -34.56 1.61 65.63
N LEU A 221 -34.52 0.39 66.17
CA LEU A 221 -35.59 -0.35 66.84
C LEU A 221 -35.31 -0.51 68.38
#